data_199aa7e6501f1b1a184494c13e34e44d
#
_entry.id   199aa7e6501f1b1a184494c13e34e44d
#
_cell.length_a   1.000
_cell.length_b   1.000
_cell.length_c   1.000
_cell.angle_alpha   90.00
_cell.angle_beta   90.00
_cell.angle_gamma   90.00
#
_symmetry.space_group_name_H-M   'P 1'
#
loop_
_entity.id
_entity.type
_entity.pdbx_description
1 polymer ?
#
loop_
_entity_poly.entity_id
_entity_poly.type
_entity_poly.pdbx_seq_one_letter_code
_entity_poly.pdbx_strand_id
1 'polypeptide(L)'
;MEKVLVTGGSGYIAQHCIAELLKKGYSVKTSLRSENREAEVRQAIAKEVDAKNNLEFCKLDLLKDEGWDDAVAGCTYVLHVASPLTDKAPDDENEIIQPAKEGLLRALKSSIKNKIKRFVMTSSFSAVGYGNEEKIYNESHWTDPSQNIGAYNKSKAIS
;
A
#
# COMPACT_ATOMS: atom_id res chain seq x y z
N MET A 1 4.47 19.79 11.52
CA MET A 1 4.98 18.97 10.38
C MET A 1 3.89 18.00 10.02
N GLU A 2 3.53 17.88 8.74
CA GLU A 2 2.51 16.92 8.31
C GLU A 2 3.09 15.51 8.32
N LYS A 3 2.28 14.55 8.79
CA LYS A 3 2.69 13.13 8.92
C LYS A 3 1.97 12.29 7.86
N VAL A 4 2.71 11.38 7.23
CA VAL A 4 2.20 10.47 6.20
C VAL A 4 2.35 9.03 6.67
N LEU A 5 1.26 8.26 6.65
CA LEU A 5 1.35 6.82 6.77
C LEU A 5 1.67 6.21 5.39
N VAL A 6 2.76 5.45 5.29
CA VAL A 6 3.11 4.65 4.10
C VAL A 6 2.97 3.18 4.47
N THR A 7 2.03 2.46 3.88
CA THR A 7 1.87 1.03 4.18
C THR A 7 2.86 0.17 3.39
N GLY A 8 3.34 -0.92 4.00
CA GLY A 8 4.22 -1.89 3.35
C GLY A 8 5.67 -1.41 3.23
N GLY A 9 6.21 -0.76 4.26
CA GLY A 9 7.52 -0.11 4.29
C GLY A 9 8.73 -0.97 3.93
N SER A 10 8.61 -2.29 3.98
CA SER A 10 9.67 -3.20 3.52
C SER A 10 9.66 -3.44 2.00
N GLY A 11 8.64 -2.94 1.28
CA GLY A 11 8.54 -3.06 -0.17
C GLY A 11 9.38 -2.03 -0.91
N TYR A 12 9.86 -2.38 -2.11
CA TYR A 12 10.71 -1.53 -2.92
C TYR A 12 10.10 -0.14 -3.19
N ILE A 13 8.86 -0.08 -3.69
CA ILE A 13 8.18 1.18 -4.00
C ILE A 13 7.96 2.00 -2.71
N ALA A 14 7.55 1.34 -1.63
CA ALA A 14 7.30 2.03 -0.37
C ALA A 14 8.56 2.69 0.19
N GLN A 15 9.73 2.05 0.10
CA GLN A 15 11.01 2.63 0.54
C GLN A 15 11.35 3.90 -0.24
N HIS A 16 11.16 3.93 -1.56
CA HIS A 16 11.35 5.13 -2.36
C HIS A 16 10.35 6.23 -1.99
N CYS A 17 9.07 5.90 -1.78
CA CYS A 17 8.08 6.86 -1.31
C CYS A 17 8.47 7.46 0.05
N ILE A 18 8.93 6.63 0.99
CA ILE A 18 9.39 7.07 2.31
C ILE A 18 10.56 8.04 2.17
N ALA A 19 11.59 7.68 1.40
CA ALA A 19 12.76 8.52 1.20
C ALA A 19 12.38 9.89 0.61
N GLU A 20 11.55 9.92 -0.42
CA GLU A 20 11.10 11.17 -1.05
C GLU A 20 10.25 12.04 -0.12
N LEU A 21 9.37 11.45 0.70
CA LEU A 21 8.61 12.18 1.70
C LEU A 21 9.50 12.81 2.76
N LEU A 22 10.48 12.07 3.27
CA LEU A 22 11.47 12.58 4.23
C LEU A 22 12.32 13.71 3.63
N LYS A 23 12.81 13.58 2.39
CA LYS A 23 13.53 14.65 1.67
C LYS A 23 12.68 15.92 1.53
N LYS A 24 11.36 15.78 1.38
CA LYS A 24 10.40 16.90 1.30
C LYS A 24 9.98 17.47 2.67
N GLY A 25 10.52 16.95 3.76
CA GLY A 25 10.27 17.46 5.11
C GLY A 25 8.99 16.94 5.78
N TYR A 26 8.39 15.86 5.28
CA TYR A 26 7.31 15.17 5.98
C TYR A 26 7.86 14.29 7.11
N SER A 27 7.04 14.06 8.14
CA SER A 27 7.22 12.95 9.06
C SER A 27 6.54 11.72 8.48
N VAL A 28 7.19 10.57 8.55
CA VAL A 28 6.66 9.33 7.98
C VAL A 28 6.47 8.30 9.07
N LYS A 29 5.27 7.70 9.13
CA LYS A 29 5.00 6.45 9.81
C LYS A 29 4.88 5.37 8.74
N THR A 30 5.56 4.24 8.92
CA THR A 30 5.47 3.15 7.95
C THR A 30 5.11 1.83 8.61
N SER A 31 4.34 1.01 7.88
CA SER A 31 3.91 -0.28 8.42
C SER A 31 4.80 -1.42 7.96
N LEU A 32 5.03 -2.36 8.88
CA LEU A 32 5.67 -3.64 8.64
C LEU A 32 4.74 -4.76 9.10
N ARG A 33 4.74 -5.89 8.41
CA ARG A 33 4.06 -7.11 8.88
C ARG A 33 4.84 -7.78 10.02
N SER A 34 6.17 -7.63 10.00
CA SER A 34 7.07 -8.17 11.01
C SER A 34 8.08 -7.11 11.43
N GLU A 35 8.20 -6.88 12.73
CA GLU A 35 9.07 -5.85 13.33
C GLU A 35 10.56 -6.14 13.13
N ASN A 36 10.95 -7.41 12.94
CA ASN A 36 12.34 -7.79 12.70
C ASN A 36 12.95 -7.19 11.42
N ARG A 37 12.14 -6.62 10.53
CA ARG A 37 12.59 -5.94 9.31
C ARG A 37 12.81 -4.44 9.48
N GLU A 38 12.57 -3.86 10.66
CA GLU A 38 12.74 -2.44 10.90
C GLU A 38 14.17 -1.98 10.65
N ALA A 39 15.16 -2.70 11.17
CA ALA A 39 16.57 -2.35 10.99
C ALA A 39 16.99 -2.34 9.51
N GLU A 40 16.52 -3.31 8.73
CA GLU A 40 16.76 -3.38 7.28
C GLU A 40 16.19 -2.15 6.56
N VAL A 41 14.94 -1.79 6.86
CA VAL A 41 14.29 -0.63 6.24
C VAL A 41 14.99 0.67 6.64
N ARG A 42 15.33 0.86 7.91
CA ARG A 42 16.11 2.02 8.38
C ARG A 42 17.43 2.14 7.64
N GLN A 43 18.15 1.03 7.48
CA GLN A 43 19.42 1.02 6.75
C GLN A 43 19.25 1.36 5.27
N ALA A 44 18.20 0.86 4.63
CA ALA A 44 17.90 1.19 3.24
C ALA A 44 17.58 2.68 3.06
N ILE A 45 16.73 3.25 3.92
CA ILE A 45 16.37 4.67 3.90
C ILE A 45 17.58 5.57 4.21
N ALA A 46 18.44 5.17 5.15
CA ALA A 46 19.63 5.95 5.52
C ALA A 46 20.64 6.11 4.38
N LYS A 47 20.61 5.28 3.36
CA LYS A 47 21.41 5.44 2.13
C LYS A 47 20.93 6.60 1.26
N GLU A 48 19.65 6.99 1.39
CA GLU A 48 19.00 8.00 0.56
C GLU A 48 18.82 9.33 1.28
N VAL A 49 18.54 9.29 2.59
CA VAL A 49 18.22 10.47 3.41
C VAL A 49 18.43 10.18 4.89
N ASP A 50 18.94 11.17 5.62
CA ASP A 50 18.95 11.13 7.09
C ASP A 50 17.53 11.40 7.62
N ALA A 51 16.86 10.34 8.05
CA ALA A 51 15.50 10.43 8.56
C ALA A 51 15.41 11.11 9.94
N LYS A 52 16.52 11.24 10.68
CA LYS A 52 16.53 11.75 12.06
C LYS A 52 15.44 11.07 12.90
N ASN A 53 14.55 11.85 13.49
CA ASN A 53 13.42 11.38 14.30
C ASN A 53 12.09 11.36 13.51
N ASN A 54 12.14 11.49 12.18
CA ASN A 54 10.95 11.64 11.35
C ASN A 54 10.48 10.33 10.70
N LEU A 55 11.05 9.17 11.09
CA LEU A 55 10.65 7.86 10.61
C LEU A 55 10.22 6.98 11.78
N GLU A 56 8.93 6.67 11.84
CA GLU A 56 8.29 5.80 12.82
C GLU A 56 7.82 4.50 12.15
N PHE A 57 7.75 3.42 12.94
CA PHE A 57 7.26 2.13 12.47
C PHE A 57 6.02 1.70 13.26
N CYS A 58 5.13 0.98 12.58
CA CYS A 58 4.01 0.30 13.20
C CYS A 58 3.81 -1.08 12.59
N LYS A 59 3.13 -1.96 13.31
CA LYS A 59 2.80 -3.29 12.82
C LYS A 59 1.41 -3.28 12.20
N LEU A 60 1.30 -3.72 10.95
CA LEU A 60 0.02 -3.94 10.26
C LEU A 60 0.05 -5.23 9.45
N ASP A 61 -1.09 -5.88 9.41
CA ASP A 61 -1.35 -7.03 8.55
C ASP A 61 -2.61 -6.73 7.71
N LEU A 62 -2.54 -6.94 6.40
CA LEU A 62 -3.67 -6.72 5.48
C LEU A 62 -4.87 -7.62 5.81
N LEU A 63 -4.63 -8.76 6.47
CA LEU A 63 -5.67 -9.73 6.84
C LEU A 63 -6.26 -9.51 8.24
N LYS A 64 -5.75 -8.54 9.02
CA LYS A 64 -6.16 -8.30 10.40
C LYS A 64 -6.75 -6.91 10.57
N ASP A 65 -7.73 -6.79 11.44
CA ASP A 65 -8.38 -5.50 11.74
C ASP A 65 -7.57 -4.67 12.74
N GLU A 66 -6.72 -5.33 13.53
CA GLU A 66 -5.98 -4.69 14.61
C GLU A 66 -4.93 -3.72 14.10
N GLY A 67 -4.76 -2.62 14.81
CA GLY A 67 -3.67 -1.65 14.62
C GLY A 67 -3.92 -0.58 13.57
N TRP A 68 -4.93 -0.71 12.69
CA TRP A 68 -5.16 0.25 11.61
C TRP A 68 -5.50 1.65 12.12
N ASP A 69 -6.38 1.77 13.12
CA ASP A 69 -6.75 3.06 13.66
C ASP A 69 -5.56 3.75 14.32
N ASP A 70 -4.76 3.01 15.09
CA ASP A 70 -3.55 3.54 15.75
C ASP A 70 -2.45 3.91 14.73
N ALA A 71 -2.35 3.15 13.64
CA ALA A 71 -1.41 3.47 12.56
C ALA A 71 -1.77 4.77 11.86
N VAL A 72 -3.05 5.00 11.59
CA VAL A 72 -3.57 6.19 10.89
C VAL A 72 -3.67 7.39 11.82
N ALA A 73 -3.85 7.17 13.13
CA ALA A 73 -4.00 8.26 14.10
C ALA A 73 -2.83 9.25 14.05
N GLY A 74 -3.16 10.55 14.01
CA GLY A 74 -2.19 11.64 13.92
C GLY A 74 -1.52 11.82 12.55
N CYS A 75 -1.89 11.03 11.54
CA CYS A 75 -1.45 11.24 10.17
C CYS A 75 -2.32 12.29 9.45
N THR A 76 -1.72 12.99 8.50
CA THR A 76 -2.42 13.93 7.61
C THR A 76 -2.82 13.23 6.30
N TYR A 77 -1.95 12.34 5.81
CA TYR A 77 -2.10 11.62 4.55
C TYR A 77 -1.82 10.13 4.73
N VAL A 78 -2.38 9.32 3.83
CA VAL A 78 -2.09 7.89 3.73
C VAL A 78 -1.67 7.56 2.29
N LEU A 79 -0.50 6.93 2.15
CA LEU A 79 -0.04 6.25 0.94
C LEU A 79 -0.18 4.74 1.16
N HIS A 80 -1.22 4.16 0.58
CA HIS A 80 -1.44 2.71 0.65
C HIS A 80 -0.69 2.02 -0.49
N VAL A 81 0.53 1.56 -0.19
CA VAL A 81 1.43 0.90 -1.15
C VAL A 81 1.41 -0.62 -0.96
N ALA A 82 1.08 -1.07 0.25
CA ALA A 82 1.00 -2.50 0.56
C ALA A 82 -0.04 -3.20 -0.31
N SER A 83 0.38 -4.27 -0.95
CA SER A 83 -0.49 -5.19 -1.67
C SER A 83 0.14 -6.59 -1.60
N PRO A 84 -0.65 -7.67 -1.55
CA PRO A 84 -0.09 -9.00 -1.60
C PRO A 84 0.55 -9.25 -2.97
N LEU A 85 1.72 -9.83 -2.95
CA LEU A 85 2.42 -10.32 -4.14
C LEU A 85 3.04 -11.67 -3.78
N THR A 86 2.83 -12.65 -4.64
CA THR A 86 3.41 -13.99 -4.53
C THR A 86 4.32 -14.27 -5.71
N ASP A 87 5.41 -15.00 -5.50
CA ASP A 87 6.36 -15.36 -6.56
C ASP A 87 5.78 -16.43 -7.51
N LYS A 88 4.73 -17.12 -7.07
CA LYS A 88 4.03 -18.15 -7.85
C LYS A 88 2.54 -17.83 -7.90
N ALA A 89 1.89 -18.29 -8.96
CA ALA A 89 0.43 -18.27 -9.00
C ALA A 89 -0.13 -19.06 -7.80
N PRO A 90 -1.10 -18.52 -7.06
CA PRO A 90 -1.71 -19.21 -5.93
C PRO A 90 -2.58 -20.36 -6.42
N ASP A 91 -2.76 -21.37 -5.61
CA ASP A 91 -3.70 -22.47 -5.88
C ASP A 91 -5.15 -21.99 -5.76
N ASP A 92 -5.42 -21.08 -4.80
CA ASP A 92 -6.69 -20.35 -4.66
C ASP A 92 -6.48 -18.84 -4.93
N GLU A 93 -7.20 -18.28 -5.91
CA GLU A 93 -7.14 -16.85 -6.24
C GLU A 93 -7.44 -15.94 -5.03
N ASN A 94 -8.23 -16.42 -4.06
CA ASN A 94 -8.55 -15.68 -2.83
C ASN A 94 -7.35 -15.42 -1.93
N GLU A 95 -6.28 -16.19 -2.05
CA GLU A 95 -5.03 -15.93 -1.30
C GLU A 95 -4.42 -14.56 -1.63
N ILE A 96 -4.69 -14.03 -2.83
CA ILE A 96 -4.25 -12.69 -3.25
C ILE A 96 -5.42 -11.70 -3.22
N ILE A 97 -6.60 -12.09 -3.69
CA ILE A 97 -7.75 -11.18 -3.84
C ILE A 97 -8.24 -10.68 -2.48
N GLN A 98 -8.41 -11.56 -1.50
CA GLN A 98 -8.91 -11.16 -0.19
C GLN A 98 -7.99 -10.17 0.53
N PRO A 99 -6.69 -10.43 0.72
CA PRO A 99 -5.83 -9.46 1.39
C PRO A 99 -5.68 -8.15 0.62
N ALA A 100 -5.77 -8.15 -0.73
CA ALA A 100 -5.76 -6.92 -1.51
C ALA A 100 -7.01 -6.08 -1.22
N LYS A 101 -8.20 -6.66 -1.38
CA LYS A 101 -9.49 -5.99 -1.16
C LYS A 101 -9.69 -5.58 0.29
N GLU A 102 -9.56 -6.55 1.22
CA GLU A 102 -9.86 -6.31 2.63
C GLU A 102 -8.83 -5.38 3.28
N GLY A 103 -7.55 -5.50 2.90
CA GLY A 103 -6.50 -4.60 3.37
C GLY A 103 -6.73 -3.16 2.94
N LEU A 104 -7.16 -2.94 1.68
CA LEU A 104 -7.56 -1.62 1.20
C LEU A 104 -8.77 -1.08 1.98
N LEU A 105 -9.81 -1.90 2.18
CA LEU A 105 -11.00 -1.47 2.92
C LEU A 105 -10.69 -1.09 4.36
N ARG A 106 -9.79 -1.80 5.05
CA ARG A 106 -9.31 -1.45 6.39
C ARG A 106 -8.60 -0.10 6.39
N ALA A 107 -7.68 0.10 5.45
CA ALA A 107 -6.96 1.35 5.31
C ALA A 107 -7.91 2.53 5.04
N LEU A 108 -8.89 2.36 4.16
CA LEU A 108 -9.89 3.39 3.83
C LEU A 108 -10.80 3.70 5.02
N LYS A 109 -11.38 2.68 5.68
CA LYS A 109 -12.26 2.85 6.84
C LYS A 109 -11.55 3.61 7.96
N SER A 110 -10.32 3.22 8.28
CA SER A 110 -9.52 3.91 9.29
C SER A 110 -9.16 5.33 8.87
N SER A 111 -8.87 5.56 7.59
CA SER A 111 -8.61 6.91 7.05
C SER A 111 -9.81 7.84 7.18
N ILE A 112 -11.02 7.35 6.88
CA ILE A 112 -12.27 8.10 7.05
C ILE A 112 -12.49 8.43 8.52
N LYS A 113 -12.39 7.45 9.41
CA LYS A 113 -12.56 7.61 10.86
C LYS A 113 -11.60 8.66 11.43
N ASN A 114 -10.36 8.67 10.99
CA ASN A 114 -9.32 9.60 11.43
C ASN A 114 -9.29 10.92 10.62
N LYS A 115 -10.24 11.15 9.73
CA LYS A 115 -10.41 12.40 8.93
C LYS A 115 -9.14 12.75 8.13
N ILE A 116 -8.51 11.76 7.53
CA ILE A 116 -7.34 11.94 6.67
C ILE A 116 -7.67 12.90 5.52
N LYS A 117 -6.80 13.88 5.25
CA LYS A 117 -7.00 14.86 4.19
C LYS A 117 -6.96 14.24 2.79
N ARG A 118 -6.08 13.26 2.58
CA ARG A 118 -5.96 12.55 1.30
C ARG A 118 -5.45 11.14 1.51
N PHE A 119 -6.11 10.22 0.83
CA PHE A 119 -5.72 8.82 0.68
C PHE A 119 -5.25 8.60 -0.77
N VAL A 120 -4.10 7.99 -0.95
CA VAL A 120 -3.56 7.60 -2.26
C VAL A 120 -3.19 6.13 -2.20
N MET A 121 -3.61 5.34 -3.18
CA MET A 121 -3.21 3.94 -3.28
C MET A 121 -2.41 3.67 -4.55
N THR A 122 -1.51 2.71 -4.46
CA THR A 122 -0.82 2.19 -5.63
C THR A 122 -1.75 1.23 -6.37
N SER A 123 -2.27 1.65 -7.51
CA SER A 123 -3.07 0.83 -8.41
C SER A 123 -2.19 0.10 -9.43
N SER A 124 -2.77 -0.38 -10.50
CA SER A 124 -2.09 -1.10 -11.58
C SER A 124 -2.80 -0.86 -12.90
N PHE A 125 -2.07 -0.99 -14.02
CA PHE A 125 -2.68 -1.09 -15.35
C PHE A 125 -3.71 -2.22 -15.42
N SER A 126 -3.51 -3.29 -14.66
CA SER A 126 -4.46 -4.40 -14.55
C SER A 126 -5.86 -3.98 -14.08
N ALA A 127 -6.00 -2.85 -13.41
CA ALA A 127 -7.31 -2.32 -13.01
C ALA A 127 -8.08 -1.67 -14.15
N VAL A 128 -7.42 -1.26 -15.23
CA VAL A 128 -8.06 -0.47 -16.31
C VAL A 128 -8.00 -1.13 -17.68
N GLY A 129 -6.99 -1.93 -18.00
CA GLY A 129 -6.75 -2.35 -19.38
C GLY A 129 -6.47 -3.83 -19.60
N TYR A 130 -6.52 -4.67 -18.58
CA TYR A 130 -6.18 -6.09 -18.76
C TYR A 130 -7.37 -6.92 -19.27
N GLY A 131 -7.09 -7.83 -20.21
CA GLY A 131 -8.11 -8.70 -20.79
C GLY A 131 -9.02 -8.05 -21.85
N ASN A 132 -8.79 -6.79 -22.19
CA ASN A 132 -9.55 -6.07 -23.20
C ASN A 132 -8.82 -6.03 -24.56
N GLU A 133 -9.53 -5.53 -25.59
CA GLU A 133 -8.96 -5.31 -26.92
C GLU A 133 -7.82 -4.27 -26.90
N GLU A 134 -6.93 -4.36 -27.91
CA GLU A 134 -5.88 -3.35 -28.08
C GLU A 134 -6.47 -1.96 -28.35
N LYS A 135 -6.26 -1.04 -27.42
CA LYS A 135 -6.69 0.36 -27.52
C LYS A 135 -5.90 1.25 -26.56
N ILE A 136 -6.10 2.55 -26.66
CA ILE A 136 -5.60 3.50 -25.67
C ILE A 136 -6.53 3.48 -24.46
N TYR A 137 -5.98 3.23 -23.27
CA TYR A 137 -6.70 3.21 -22.00
C TYR A 137 -6.52 4.50 -21.23
N ASN A 138 -7.55 4.89 -20.50
CA ASN A 138 -7.56 6.01 -19.56
C ASN A 138 -8.44 5.69 -18.35
N GLU A 139 -8.64 6.62 -17.47
CA GLU A 139 -9.35 6.47 -16.19
C GLU A 139 -10.84 6.15 -16.32
N SER A 140 -11.42 6.21 -17.53
CA SER A 140 -12.81 5.79 -17.77
C SER A 140 -12.96 4.30 -18.05
N HIS A 141 -11.84 3.59 -18.22
CA HIS A 141 -11.83 2.17 -18.51
C HIS A 141 -11.63 1.36 -17.24
N TRP A 142 -12.31 0.22 -17.18
CA TRP A 142 -12.16 -0.74 -16.07
C TRP A 142 -12.01 -2.15 -16.63
N THR A 143 -11.11 -2.90 -16.02
CA THR A 143 -10.96 -4.33 -16.29
C THR A 143 -12.14 -5.09 -15.68
N ASP A 144 -12.72 -6.02 -16.45
CA ASP A 144 -13.76 -6.91 -15.95
C ASP A 144 -13.14 -8.08 -15.15
N PRO A 145 -13.32 -8.12 -13.82
CA PRO A 145 -12.72 -9.16 -13.00
C PRO A 145 -13.41 -10.53 -13.14
N SER A 146 -14.54 -10.62 -13.83
CA SER A 146 -15.22 -11.91 -14.10
C SER A 146 -14.50 -12.74 -15.16
N GLN A 147 -13.63 -12.13 -15.96
CA GLN A 147 -12.85 -12.80 -16.99
C GLN A 147 -11.73 -13.66 -16.39
N ASN A 148 -11.25 -14.62 -17.16
CA ASN A 148 -10.09 -15.45 -16.78
C ASN A 148 -8.78 -14.71 -17.04
N ILE A 149 -8.44 -13.78 -16.16
CA ILE A 149 -7.27 -12.89 -16.26
C ILE A 149 -6.18 -13.18 -15.20
N GLY A 150 -6.37 -14.22 -14.42
CA GLY A 150 -5.46 -14.64 -13.34
C GLY A 150 -5.63 -13.83 -12.05
N ALA A 151 -5.25 -14.44 -10.94
CA ALA A 151 -5.49 -13.95 -9.59
C ALA A 151 -4.95 -12.54 -9.31
N TYR A 152 -3.72 -12.25 -9.76
CA TYR A 152 -3.12 -10.93 -9.57
C TYR A 152 -3.92 -9.83 -10.26
N ASN A 153 -4.26 -10.01 -11.56
CA ASN A 153 -5.01 -9.01 -12.32
C ASN A 153 -6.41 -8.80 -11.74
N LYS A 154 -7.09 -9.90 -11.35
CA LYS A 154 -8.37 -9.82 -10.62
C LYS A 154 -8.24 -9.04 -9.32
N SER A 155 -7.19 -9.29 -8.54
CA SER A 155 -6.98 -8.59 -7.28
C SER A 155 -6.84 -7.08 -7.46
N LYS A 156 -6.20 -6.65 -8.56
CA LYS A 156 -6.02 -5.23 -8.90
C LYS A 156 -7.29 -4.58 -9.47
N ALA A 157 -8.12 -5.35 -10.17
CA ALA A 157 -9.40 -4.87 -10.67
C ALA A 157 -10.48 -4.77 -9.57
N ILE A 158 -10.36 -5.56 -8.48
CA ILE A 158 -11.32 -5.61 -7.38
C ILE A 158 -10.97 -4.64 -6.25
N SER A 159 -9.69 -4.30 -6.08
CA SER A 159 -9.20 -3.42 -4.99
C SER A 159 -9.05 -1.91 -5.40
#